data_69556b5acdb0579429bbae32203bddcd
#
_entry.id   69556b5acdb0579429bbae32203bddcd
#
_cell.length_a   1.000
_cell.length_b   1.000
_cell.length_c   1.000
_cell.angle_alpha   90.00
_cell.angle_beta   90.00
_cell.angle_gamma   90.00
#
_symmetry.space_group_name_H-M   'P 1'
#
loop_
_entity.id
_entity.type
_entity.pdbx_description
1 polymer ?
#
loop_
_entity_poly.entity_id
_entity_poly.type
_entity_poly.pdbx_seq_one_letter_code
_entity_poly.pdbx_strand_id
1 'polypeptide(L)'
;NFELIASTDSCPIAGFANNEKNYFGLQFHPEVTHTKKGIQILERFVTNICKCEKSWTTENIIDNLLEKIKSQVGDKKVLLGLSGGVDSSVVAMLLHKSIGDQLTCVFVDNGLLRLNEGDEVMKTFSQNLGVKVIRADAQEYFYNQLSDESDPELKRKIIGKAFIEIFNQEAQKIKDIKFLAQGTIYPDVIESAGAASGKAKVIKSHHNVGGLPDNMQFELVEPLK
;
A
#
# COMPACT_ATOMS: atom_id res chain seq x y z
N ASN A 1 0.85 -40.32 -3.97
CA ASN A 1 1.50 -40.12 -5.27
C ASN A 1 0.99 -38.83 -5.91
N PHE A 2 1.85 -38.18 -6.73
CA PHE A 2 1.45 -37.02 -7.52
C PHE A 2 1.16 -37.46 -8.96
N GLU A 3 0.19 -36.82 -9.57
CA GLU A 3 -0.23 -37.01 -10.97
C GLU A 3 0.16 -35.78 -11.78
N LEU A 4 0.57 -35.99 -13.04
CA LEU A 4 0.81 -34.92 -13.98
C LEU A 4 -0.52 -34.37 -14.50
N ILE A 5 -0.76 -33.06 -14.34
CA ILE A 5 -2.00 -32.41 -14.78
C ILE A 5 -1.79 -31.35 -15.87
N ALA A 6 -0.54 -30.93 -16.12
CA ALA A 6 -0.20 -30.02 -17.21
C ALA A 6 1.24 -30.24 -17.67
N SER A 7 1.46 -30.14 -18.99
CA SER A 7 2.78 -30.20 -19.64
C SER A 7 2.83 -29.29 -20.85
N THR A 8 4.04 -28.89 -21.24
CA THR A 8 4.36 -28.22 -22.52
C THR A 8 5.59 -28.89 -23.12
N ASP A 9 5.90 -28.59 -24.39
CA ASP A 9 7.09 -29.14 -25.05
C ASP A 9 8.40 -28.75 -24.33
N SER A 10 8.43 -27.57 -23.74
CA SER A 10 9.59 -27.04 -22.98
C SER A 10 9.55 -27.30 -21.48
N CYS A 11 8.39 -27.71 -20.93
CA CYS A 11 8.22 -27.99 -19.51
C CYS A 11 7.37 -29.27 -19.32
N PRO A 12 8.02 -30.44 -19.22
CA PRO A 12 7.32 -31.73 -19.10
C PRO A 12 6.43 -31.81 -17.84
N ILE A 13 6.75 -31.06 -16.79
CA ILE A 13 5.97 -31.00 -15.54
C ILE A 13 5.57 -29.55 -15.30
N ALA A 14 4.59 -29.06 -16.06
CA ALA A 14 4.05 -27.71 -15.90
C ALA A 14 2.97 -27.61 -14.80
N GLY A 15 2.39 -28.73 -14.40
CA GLY A 15 1.47 -28.83 -13.27
C GLY A 15 1.34 -30.25 -12.75
N PHE A 16 1.16 -30.39 -11.45
CA PHE A 16 0.99 -31.67 -10.78
C PHE A 16 -0.04 -31.58 -9.67
N ALA A 17 -0.67 -32.66 -9.32
CA ALA A 17 -1.68 -32.76 -8.28
C ALA A 17 -1.55 -34.04 -7.43
N ASN A 18 -1.99 -33.91 -6.17
CA ASN A 18 -2.36 -35.04 -5.34
C ASN A 18 -3.81 -34.84 -4.88
N ASN A 19 -4.74 -35.51 -5.52
CA ASN A 19 -6.16 -35.31 -5.29
C ASN A 19 -6.62 -35.79 -3.89
N GLU A 20 -5.94 -36.81 -3.32
CA GLU A 20 -6.23 -37.28 -1.98
C GLU A 20 -5.91 -36.27 -0.89
N LYS A 21 -4.83 -35.50 -1.09
CA LYS A 21 -4.35 -34.48 -0.15
C LYS A 21 -4.75 -33.05 -0.53
N ASN A 22 -5.44 -32.89 -1.65
CA ASN A 22 -5.77 -31.58 -2.23
C ASN A 22 -4.55 -30.68 -2.46
N TYR A 23 -3.42 -31.24 -2.90
CA TYR A 23 -2.21 -30.50 -3.22
C TYR A 23 -2.12 -30.31 -4.73
N PHE A 24 -1.93 -29.05 -5.13
CA PHE A 24 -1.81 -28.65 -6.54
C PHE A 24 -0.61 -27.75 -6.70
N GLY A 25 0.22 -28.03 -7.70
CA GLY A 25 1.38 -27.20 -8.04
C GLY A 25 1.37 -26.83 -9.52
N LEU A 26 1.73 -25.59 -9.81
CA LEU A 26 1.86 -25.03 -11.14
C LEU A 26 3.23 -24.38 -11.31
N GLN A 27 3.84 -24.54 -12.50
CA GLN A 27 5.10 -23.90 -12.88
C GLN A 27 4.89 -22.57 -13.61
N PHE A 28 3.65 -22.13 -13.75
CA PHE A 28 3.28 -20.88 -14.40
C PHE A 28 2.36 -20.07 -13.50
N HIS A 29 2.22 -18.79 -13.83
CA HIS A 29 1.41 -17.82 -13.11
C HIS A 29 -0.03 -17.81 -13.65
N PRO A 30 -1.01 -18.37 -12.94
CA PRO A 30 -2.41 -18.35 -13.39
C PRO A 30 -3.05 -16.95 -13.25
N GLU A 31 -2.52 -16.08 -12.40
CA GLU A 31 -3.03 -14.73 -12.13
C GLU A 31 -2.71 -13.70 -13.22
N VAL A 32 -1.71 -13.95 -14.06
CA VAL A 32 -1.29 -12.97 -15.07
C VAL A 32 -2.19 -12.99 -16.31
N THR A 33 -2.28 -11.85 -16.98
CA THR A 33 -3.13 -11.65 -18.18
C THR A 33 -2.77 -12.57 -19.35
N HIS A 34 -1.52 -13.01 -19.46
CA HIS A 34 -1.04 -13.93 -20.49
C HIS A 34 -1.58 -15.34 -20.34
N THR A 35 -1.98 -15.75 -19.15
CA THR A 35 -2.61 -17.06 -18.91
C THR A 35 -4.11 -16.94 -19.18
N LYS A 36 -4.51 -17.20 -20.45
CA LYS A 36 -5.87 -16.95 -20.96
C LYS A 36 -7.01 -17.55 -20.11
N LYS A 37 -6.78 -18.68 -19.44
CA LYS A 37 -7.76 -19.35 -18.57
C LYS A 37 -7.36 -19.35 -17.09
N GLY A 38 -6.41 -18.50 -16.70
CA GLY A 38 -5.85 -18.47 -15.35
C GLY A 38 -6.90 -18.20 -14.28
N ILE A 39 -7.79 -17.23 -14.51
CA ILE A 39 -8.92 -16.95 -13.60
C ILE A 39 -9.82 -18.16 -13.38
N GLN A 40 -10.09 -18.97 -14.41
CA GLN A 40 -10.89 -20.16 -14.28
C GLN A 40 -10.20 -21.25 -13.44
N ILE A 41 -8.86 -21.35 -13.54
CA ILE A 41 -8.06 -22.25 -12.71
C ILE A 41 -8.17 -21.82 -11.24
N LEU A 42 -7.96 -20.55 -10.95
CA LEU A 42 -8.05 -19.99 -9.60
C LEU A 42 -9.47 -20.14 -9.03
N GLU A 43 -10.50 -19.79 -9.80
CA GLU A 43 -11.89 -19.96 -9.38
C GLU A 43 -12.22 -21.40 -9.04
N ARG A 44 -11.80 -22.34 -9.89
CA ARG A 44 -12.01 -23.77 -9.66
C ARG A 44 -11.29 -24.27 -8.41
N PHE A 45 -10.06 -23.81 -8.18
CA PHE A 45 -9.32 -24.14 -6.97
C PHE A 45 -10.03 -23.64 -5.72
N VAL A 46 -10.39 -22.35 -5.68
CA VAL A 46 -11.03 -21.72 -4.52
C VAL A 46 -12.42 -22.31 -4.24
N THR A 47 -13.27 -22.41 -5.27
CA THR A 47 -14.66 -22.80 -5.06
C THR A 47 -14.89 -24.31 -5.02
N ASN A 48 -14.22 -25.07 -5.93
CA ASN A 48 -14.51 -26.50 -6.05
C ASN A 48 -13.60 -27.37 -5.18
N ILE A 49 -12.34 -26.98 -5.01
CA ILE A 49 -11.36 -27.74 -4.21
C ILE A 49 -11.38 -27.26 -2.77
N CYS A 50 -11.16 -25.97 -2.53
CA CYS A 50 -11.16 -25.39 -1.18
C CYS A 50 -12.57 -25.23 -0.57
N LYS A 51 -13.63 -25.33 -1.40
CA LYS A 51 -15.04 -25.16 -0.97
C LYS A 51 -15.32 -23.82 -0.32
N CYS A 52 -14.58 -22.77 -0.70
CA CYS A 52 -14.82 -21.41 -0.20
C CYS A 52 -16.11 -20.86 -0.77
N GLU A 53 -16.90 -20.21 0.07
CA GLU A 53 -18.10 -19.49 -0.36
C GLU A 53 -17.73 -18.14 -0.99
N LYS A 54 -18.54 -17.69 -1.96
CA LYS A 54 -18.38 -16.35 -2.58
C LYS A 54 -19.08 -15.26 -1.72
N SER A 55 -18.70 -15.19 -0.43
CA SER A 55 -19.31 -14.23 0.53
C SER A 55 -18.68 -12.83 0.47
N TRP A 56 -17.50 -12.69 -0.11
CA TRP A 56 -16.77 -11.43 -0.22
C TRP A 56 -17.14 -10.71 -1.53
N THR A 57 -18.06 -9.73 -1.43
CA THR A 57 -18.48 -8.90 -2.57
C THR A 57 -17.95 -7.48 -2.44
N THR A 58 -17.59 -6.85 -3.57
CA THR A 58 -17.05 -5.49 -3.60
C THR A 58 -18.03 -4.43 -3.05
N GLU A 59 -19.33 -4.66 -3.20
CA GLU A 59 -20.35 -3.71 -2.75
C GLU A 59 -20.36 -3.55 -1.22
N ASN A 60 -20.22 -4.63 -0.48
CA ASN A 60 -20.23 -4.59 0.98
C ASN A 60 -18.87 -4.19 1.60
N ILE A 61 -17.77 -4.31 0.84
CA ILE A 61 -16.42 -4.03 1.37
C ILE A 61 -16.27 -2.54 1.66
N ILE A 62 -16.64 -1.69 0.73
CA ILE A 62 -16.47 -0.23 0.87
C ILE A 62 -17.27 0.27 2.07
N ASP A 63 -18.54 -0.10 2.17
CA ASP A 63 -19.41 0.35 3.27
C ASP A 63 -18.88 -0.11 4.63
N ASN A 64 -18.46 -1.37 4.74
CA ASN A 64 -17.84 -1.91 5.94
C ASN A 64 -16.54 -1.17 6.31
N LEU A 65 -15.70 -0.81 5.32
CA LEU A 65 -14.48 -0.04 5.55
C LEU A 65 -14.80 1.37 6.03
N LEU A 66 -15.79 2.04 5.43
CA LEU A 66 -16.20 3.39 5.85
C LEU A 66 -16.72 3.39 7.31
N GLU A 67 -17.54 2.42 7.68
CA GLU A 67 -18.04 2.27 9.04
C GLU A 67 -16.91 1.95 10.04
N LYS A 68 -15.99 1.06 9.67
CA LYS A 68 -14.81 0.72 10.49
C LYS A 68 -13.94 1.94 10.75
N ILE A 69 -13.63 2.72 9.71
CA ILE A 69 -12.86 3.97 9.82
C ILE A 69 -13.58 4.94 10.74
N LYS A 70 -14.86 5.18 10.52
CA LYS A 70 -15.67 6.11 11.31
C LYS A 70 -15.72 5.72 12.79
N SER A 71 -15.89 4.43 13.08
CA SER A 71 -15.90 3.89 14.44
C SER A 71 -14.53 4.03 15.12
N GLN A 72 -13.42 3.79 14.38
CA GLN A 72 -12.07 3.89 14.92
C GLN A 72 -11.67 5.33 15.21
N VAL A 73 -11.96 6.24 14.27
CA VAL A 73 -11.51 7.64 14.32
C VAL A 73 -12.38 8.47 15.28
N GLY A 74 -13.68 8.23 15.29
CA GLY A 74 -14.63 9.03 16.06
C GLY A 74 -14.61 10.50 15.64
N ASP A 75 -14.39 11.39 16.61
CA ASP A 75 -14.33 12.86 16.44
C ASP A 75 -12.90 13.41 16.22
N LYS A 76 -11.91 12.54 16.14
CA LYS A 76 -10.50 12.92 16.10
C LYS A 76 -10.02 13.23 14.68
N LYS A 77 -8.89 13.93 14.59
CA LYS A 77 -8.24 14.28 13.32
C LYS A 77 -7.26 13.19 12.86
N VAL A 78 -7.22 13.00 11.56
CA VAL A 78 -6.36 12.04 10.88
C VAL A 78 -5.41 12.79 9.94
N LEU A 79 -4.14 12.42 9.98
CA LEU A 79 -3.11 12.84 9.04
C LEU A 79 -2.78 11.71 8.08
N LEU A 80 -2.64 12.01 6.81
CA LEU A 80 -2.23 11.05 5.78
C LEU A 80 -1.08 11.63 4.95
N GLY A 81 -0.01 10.87 4.78
CA GLY A 81 1.00 11.14 3.76
C GLY A 81 0.49 10.73 2.38
N LEU A 82 0.24 11.70 1.51
CA LEU A 82 -0.24 11.47 0.15
C LEU A 82 0.96 11.42 -0.80
N SER A 83 1.24 10.25 -1.37
CA SER A 83 2.37 10.07 -2.28
C SER A 83 2.03 10.24 -3.77
N GLY A 84 0.74 10.37 -4.10
CA GLY A 84 0.26 10.30 -5.49
C GLY A 84 0.18 8.87 -6.06
N GLY A 85 0.64 7.86 -5.32
CA GLY A 85 0.48 6.44 -5.67
C GLY A 85 -0.94 5.93 -5.43
N VAL A 86 -1.28 4.77 -6.02
CA VAL A 86 -2.63 4.19 -5.98
C VAL A 86 -3.10 3.96 -4.54
N ASP A 87 -2.29 3.34 -3.71
CA ASP A 87 -2.69 2.94 -2.35
C ASP A 87 -3.00 4.16 -1.47
N SER A 88 -2.10 5.16 -1.45
CA SER A 88 -2.34 6.40 -0.70
C SER A 88 -3.55 7.17 -1.22
N SER A 89 -3.83 7.08 -2.53
CA SER A 89 -5.00 7.71 -3.15
C SER A 89 -6.30 7.04 -2.74
N VAL A 90 -6.34 5.71 -2.72
CA VAL A 90 -7.51 4.95 -2.25
C VAL A 90 -7.76 5.21 -0.76
N VAL A 91 -6.71 5.21 0.07
CA VAL A 91 -6.83 5.56 1.50
C VAL A 91 -7.35 6.98 1.70
N ALA A 92 -6.84 7.97 0.94
CA ALA A 92 -7.34 9.34 1.01
C ALA A 92 -8.83 9.42 0.71
N MET A 93 -9.29 8.71 -0.32
CA MET A 93 -10.71 8.71 -0.70
C MET A 93 -11.60 7.99 0.30
N LEU A 94 -11.17 6.84 0.85
CA LEU A 94 -11.91 6.13 1.90
C LEU A 94 -12.06 7.00 3.16
N LEU A 95 -10.95 7.60 3.60
CA LEU A 95 -10.97 8.50 4.74
C LEU A 95 -11.83 9.74 4.49
N HIS A 96 -11.67 10.40 3.34
CA HIS A 96 -12.48 11.59 3.02
C HIS A 96 -13.98 11.27 2.99
N LYS A 97 -14.37 10.14 2.41
CA LYS A 97 -15.77 9.70 2.40
C LYS A 97 -16.30 9.37 3.80
N SER A 98 -15.45 8.82 4.67
CA SER A 98 -15.86 8.39 6.00
C SER A 98 -15.90 9.51 7.04
N ILE A 99 -14.87 10.36 7.05
CA ILE A 99 -14.62 11.34 8.12
C ILE A 99 -14.50 12.79 7.63
N GLY A 100 -14.59 13.05 6.31
CA GLY A 100 -14.65 14.39 5.74
C GLY A 100 -13.50 15.31 6.18
N ASP A 101 -13.85 16.44 6.78
CA ASP A 101 -12.92 17.51 7.18
C ASP A 101 -11.96 17.13 8.32
N GLN A 102 -12.15 15.99 8.97
CA GLN A 102 -11.21 15.47 9.98
C GLN A 102 -9.90 14.99 9.33
N LEU A 103 -9.93 14.69 8.02
CA LEU A 103 -8.76 14.30 7.25
C LEU A 103 -7.95 15.52 6.83
N THR A 104 -6.64 15.48 7.03
CA THR A 104 -5.67 16.36 6.37
C THR A 104 -4.60 15.50 5.71
N CYS A 105 -4.37 15.71 4.42
CA CYS A 105 -3.30 15.06 3.68
C CYS A 105 -2.10 16.00 3.57
N VAL A 106 -0.89 15.44 3.64
CA VAL A 106 0.36 16.14 3.35
C VAL A 106 1.00 15.49 2.13
N PHE A 107 1.20 16.27 1.09
CA PHE A 107 1.92 15.89 -0.11
C PHE A 107 3.29 16.59 -0.10
N VAL A 108 4.36 15.80 -0.04
CA VAL A 108 5.74 16.33 -0.04
C VAL A 108 6.25 16.39 -1.47
N ASP A 109 6.42 17.59 -1.99
CA ASP A 109 7.08 17.82 -3.28
C ASP A 109 8.59 17.87 -3.08
N ASN A 110 9.23 16.77 -3.41
CA ASN A 110 10.66 16.55 -3.22
C ASN A 110 11.52 16.96 -4.44
N GLY A 111 10.90 17.46 -5.50
CA GLY A 111 11.59 17.82 -6.75
C GLY A 111 12.08 16.63 -7.60
N LEU A 112 11.84 15.38 -7.16
CA LEU A 112 12.21 14.15 -7.88
C LEU A 112 10.99 13.48 -8.52
N LEU A 113 9.89 14.21 -8.58
CA LEU A 113 8.62 13.76 -9.15
C LEU A 113 8.67 13.77 -10.68
N ARG A 114 7.69 13.09 -11.30
CA ARG A 114 7.47 13.22 -12.73
C ARG A 114 7.02 14.62 -13.09
N LEU A 115 7.19 14.99 -14.35
CA LEU A 115 6.75 16.28 -14.86
C LEU A 115 5.26 16.54 -14.53
N ASN A 116 4.97 17.66 -13.87
CA ASN A 116 3.65 18.12 -13.43
C ASN A 116 2.92 17.20 -12.42
N GLU A 117 3.56 16.15 -11.91
CA GLU A 117 2.91 15.18 -10.99
C GLU A 117 2.36 15.86 -9.73
N GLY A 118 3.12 16.79 -9.13
CA GLY A 118 2.67 17.56 -7.96
C GLY A 118 1.42 18.38 -8.25
N ASP A 119 1.35 19.03 -9.39
CA ASP A 119 0.20 19.86 -9.80
C ASP A 119 -1.01 18.98 -10.11
N GLU A 120 -0.80 17.82 -10.72
CA GLU A 120 -1.87 16.85 -10.98
C GLU A 120 -2.45 16.28 -9.69
N VAL A 121 -1.62 15.97 -8.69
CA VAL A 121 -2.07 15.52 -7.36
C VAL A 121 -2.92 16.61 -6.70
N MET A 122 -2.44 17.85 -6.67
CA MET A 122 -3.18 18.97 -6.08
C MET A 122 -4.51 19.22 -6.82
N LYS A 123 -4.51 19.20 -8.14
CA LYS A 123 -5.72 19.34 -8.95
C LYS A 123 -6.72 18.23 -8.66
N THR A 124 -6.27 17.00 -8.63
CA THR A 124 -7.14 15.84 -8.41
C THR A 124 -7.73 15.85 -7.02
N PHE A 125 -6.91 15.91 -5.99
CA PHE A 125 -7.39 15.72 -4.62
C PHE A 125 -7.98 16.99 -4.02
N SER A 126 -7.31 18.14 -4.16
CA SER A 126 -7.78 19.38 -3.55
C SER A 126 -8.90 20.04 -4.35
N GLN A 127 -8.71 20.22 -5.68
CA GLN A 127 -9.67 20.97 -6.47
C GLN A 127 -10.89 20.14 -6.90
N ASN A 128 -10.67 18.89 -7.39
CA ASN A 128 -11.75 18.08 -7.92
C ASN A 128 -12.49 17.28 -6.85
N LEU A 129 -11.79 16.77 -5.85
CA LEU A 129 -12.34 15.87 -4.83
C LEU A 129 -12.59 16.57 -3.49
N GLY A 130 -12.14 17.80 -3.30
CA GLY A 130 -12.37 18.57 -2.08
C GLY A 130 -11.60 18.06 -0.85
N VAL A 131 -10.59 17.21 -1.04
CA VAL A 131 -9.75 16.73 0.04
C VAL A 131 -8.81 17.84 0.50
N LYS A 132 -8.70 18.04 1.81
CA LYS A 132 -7.75 19.00 2.37
C LYS A 132 -6.32 18.49 2.21
N VAL A 133 -5.57 19.06 1.25
CA VAL A 133 -4.17 18.71 0.96
C VAL A 133 -3.26 19.90 1.23
N ILE A 134 -2.20 19.67 1.99
CA ILE A 134 -1.09 20.60 2.18
C ILE A 134 0.05 20.13 1.29
N ARG A 135 0.47 20.96 0.32
CA ARG A 135 1.69 20.72 -0.46
C ARG A 135 2.88 21.31 0.28
N ALA A 136 3.80 20.48 0.69
CA ALA A 136 5.09 20.88 1.28
C ALA A 136 6.12 20.94 0.14
N ASP A 137 6.48 22.15 -0.28
CA ASP A 137 7.54 22.38 -1.27
C ASP A 137 8.90 22.22 -0.57
N ALA A 138 9.58 21.12 -0.86
CA ALA A 138 10.83 20.76 -0.22
C ALA A 138 11.95 20.47 -1.23
N GLN A 139 11.80 20.84 -2.50
CA GLN A 139 12.72 20.52 -3.59
C GLN A 139 14.17 20.90 -3.24
N GLU A 140 14.42 22.14 -2.82
CA GLU A 140 15.77 22.60 -2.48
C GLU A 140 16.36 21.80 -1.31
N TYR A 141 15.55 21.45 -0.32
CA TYR A 141 15.98 20.62 0.80
C TYR A 141 16.47 19.26 0.34
N PHE A 142 15.71 18.57 -0.52
CA PHE A 142 16.09 17.26 -1.04
C PHE A 142 17.34 17.34 -1.93
N TYR A 143 17.45 18.34 -2.79
CA TYR A 143 18.62 18.53 -3.65
C TYR A 143 19.88 18.75 -2.81
N ASN A 144 19.81 19.57 -1.77
CA ASN A 144 20.94 19.81 -0.89
C ASN A 144 21.37 18.54 -0.13
N GLN A 145 20.42 17.73 0.33
CA GLN A 145 20.72 16.46 1.01
C GLN A 145 21.32 15.39 0.09
N LEU A 146 21.00 15.45 -1.20
CA LEU A 146 21.48 14.49 -2.22
C LEU A 146 22.75 14.97 -2.93
N SER A 147 23.21 16.18 -2.65
CA SER A 147 24.42 16.75 -3.22
C SER A 147 25.60 15.80 -3.01
N ASP A 148 26.33 15.54 -4.09
CA ASP A 148 27.54 14.72 -4.15
C ASP A 148 27.35 13.22 -3.76
N GLU A 149 26.15 12.77 -3.45
CA GLU A 149 25.89 11.35 -3.21
C GLU A 149 25.67 10.59 -4.53
N SER A 150 26.43 9.55 -4.78
CA SER A 150 26.35 8.71 -5.97
C SER A 150 25.79 7.31 -5.71
N ASP A 151 25.92 6.81 -4.47
CA ASP A 151 25.46 5.48 -4.10
C ASP A 151 23.92 5.40 -4.06
N PRO A 152 23.30 4.48 -4.83
CA PRO A 152 21.85 4.38 -4.88
C PRO A 152 21.17 4.03 -3.55
N GLU A 153 21.84 3.24 -2.71
CA GLU A 153 21.27 2.83 -1.41
C GLU A 153 21.34 3.96 -0.40
N LEU A 154 22.44 4.73 -0.41
CA LEU A 154 22.55 5.93 0.41
C LEU A 154 21.55 6.99 -0.02
N LYS A 155 21.38 7.23 -1.34
CA LYS A 155 20.32 8.12 -1.85
C LYS A 155 18.94 7.73 -1.33
N ARG A 156 18.59 6.44 -1.37
CA ARG A 156 17.30 5.96 -0.87
C ARG A 156 17.10 6.27 0.61
N LYS A 157 18.13 6.05 1.42
CA LYS A 157 18.10 6.36 2.87
C LYS A 157 17.97 7.85 3.15
N ILE A 158 18.70 8.68 2.40
CA ILE A 158 18.63 10.15 2.50
C ILE A 158 17.23 10.64 2.15
N ILE A 159 16.67 10.17 1.01
CA ILE A 159 15.31 10.54 0.57
C ILE A 159 14.29 10.14 1.64
N GLY A 160 14.36 8.91 2.15
CA GLY A 160 13.44 8.44 3.19
C GLY A 160 13.50 9.28 4.45
N LYS A 161 14.71 9.61 4.94
CA LYS A 161 14.92 10.45 6.11
C LYS A 161 14.38 11.86 5.88
N ALA A 162 14.76 12.50 4.78
CA ALA A 162 14.31 13.85 4.42
C ALA A 162 12.77 13.93 4.31
N PHE A 163 12.14 12.91 3.72
CA PHE A 163 10.69 12.83 3.62
C PHE A 163 10.03 12.85 5.01
N ILE A 164 10.53 12.02 5.94
CA ILE A 164 10.01 11.95 7.31
C ILE A 164 10.20 13.28 8.05
N GLU A 165 11.34 13.94 7.88
CA GLU A 165 11.61 15.23 8.51
C GLU A 165 10.64 16.31 8.03
N ILE A 166 10.43 16.43 6.73
CA ILE A 166 9.47 17.41 6.16
C ILE A 166 8.03 17.06 6.57
N PHE A 167 7.65 15.78 6.50
CA PHE A 167 6.33 15.35 6.92
C PHE A 167 6.05 15.70 8.39
N ASN A 168 7.03 15.49 9.27
CA ASN A 168 6.93 15.81 10.68
C ASN A 168 6.81 17.34 10.93
N GLN A 169 7.54 18.15 10.18
CA GLN A 169 7.41 19.60 10.26
C GLN A 169 6.00 20.06 9.90
N GLU A 170 5.41 19.49 8.86
CA GLU A 170 4.03 19.81 8.48
C GLU A 170 3.01 19.27 9.50
N ALA A 171 3.23 18.06 10.02
CA ALA A 171 2.37 17.47 11.04
C ALA A 171 2.31 18.33 12.32
N GLN A 172 3.43 18.91 12.75
CA GLN A 172 3.50 19.77 13.94
C GLN A 172 2.71 21.09 13.81
N LYS A 173 2.47 21.55 12.57
CA LYS A 173 1.67 22.76 12.33
C LYS A 173 0.18 22.52 12.50
N ILE A 174 -0.26 21.26 12.52
CA ILE A 174 -1.67 20.86 12.58
C ILE A 174 -1.98 20.43 14.02
N LYS A 175 -2.93 21.14 14.66
CA LYS A 175 -3.32 20.85 16.04
C LYS A 175 -4.27 19.65 16.12
N ASP A 176 -4.16 18.91 17.22
CA ASP A 176 -5.11 17.87 17.64
C ASP A 176 -5.17 16.65 16.69
N ILE A 177 -4.07 16.31 16.02
CA ILE A 177 -3.96 15.05 15.28
C ILE A 177 -3.80 13.91 16.29
N LYS A 178 -4.65 12.90 16.17
CA LYS A 178 -4.59 11.68 16.97
C LYS A 178 -4.14 10.48 16.15
N PHE A 179 -4.51 10.45 14.88
CA PHE A 179 -4.28 9.30 14.01
C PHE A 179 -3.36 9.64 12.84
N LEU A 180 -2.49 8.68 12.49
CA LEU A 180 -1.74 8.65 11.25
C LEU A 180 -2.33 7.53 10.37
N ALA A 181 -2.77 7.90 9.17
CA ALA A 181 -3.22 6.92 8.20
C ALA A 181 -2.07 6.46 7.31
N GLN A 182 -2.07 5.17 7.00
CA GLN A 182 -1.09 4.54 6.12
C GLN A 182 -1.76 3.68 5.06
N GLY A 183 -1.15 3.64 3.87
CA GLY A 183 -1.58 2.82 2.74
C GLY A 183 -1.00 1.40 2.76
N THR A 184 -0.80 0.81 3.93
CA THR A 184 -0.38 -0.58 4.07
C THR A 184 -1.43 -1.48 3.47
N ILE A 185 -1.04 -2.34 2.53
CA ILE A 185 -1.90 -3.34 1.92
C ILE A 185 -1.60 -4.73 2.49
N TYR A 186 -2.55 -5.65 2.37
CA TYR A 186 -2.40 -7.01 2.90
C TYR A 186 -1.13 -7.76 2.39
N PRO A 187 -0.71 -7.66 1.12
CA PRO A 187 0.58 -8.20 0.68
C PRO A 187 1.79 -7.69 1.45
N ASP A 188 1.82 -6.41 1.83
CA ASP A 188 2.92 -5.84 2.61
C ASP A 188 3.05 -6.50 3.99
N VAL A 189 1.92 -6.86 4.59
CA VAL A 189 1.87 -7.55 5.89
C VAL A 189 2.46 -8.96 5.77
N ILE A 190 2.10 -9.70 4.71
CA ILE A 190 2.60 -11.07 4.49
C ILE A 190 4.12 -11.04 4.22
N GLU A 191 4.59 -10.14 3.37
CA GLU A 191 6.02 -9.99 3.05
C GLU A 191 6.84 -9.64 4.29
N SER A 192 6.30 -8.76 5.16
CA SER A 192 6.96 -8.38 6.42
C SER A 192 7.02 -9.52 7.43
N ALA A 193 5.98 -10.33 7.53
CA ALA A 193 5.93 -11.50 8.41
C ALA A 193 6.93 -12.58 7.98
N GLY A 194 7.14 -12.78 6.68
CA GLY A 194 8.16 -13.67 6.12
C GLY A 194 9.59 -13.26 6.49
N ALA A 195 9.87 -11.96 6.56
CA ALA A 195 11.15 -11.42 6.96
C ALA A 195 11.48 -11.66 8.45
N ALA A 196 10.50 -11.57 9.33
CA ALA A 196 10.66 -11.82 10.76
C ALA A 196 11.02 -13.28 11.09
N SER A 197 10.67 -14.24 10.21
CA SER A 197 11.02 -15.65 10.37
C SER A 197 12.46 -16.02 10.00
N GLY A 198 13.29 -15.07 9.53
CA GLY A 198 14.70 -15.26 9.17
C GLY A 198 14.95 -16.09 7.92
N LYS A 199 13.92 -16.51 7.19
CA LYS A 199 14.00 -17.38 6.00
C LYS A 199 13.94 -16.64 4.66
N ALA A 200 13.62 -15.36 4.66
CA ALA A 200 13.62 -14.52 3.47
C ALA A 200 14.48 -13.28 3.67
N LYS A 201 15.30 -12.91 2.67
CA LYS A 201 15.96 -11.60 2.66
C LYS A 201 14.87 -10.53 2.56
N VAL A 202 14.91 -9.54 3.45
CA VAL A 202 14.06 -8.34 3.38
C VAL A 202 14.35 -7.65 2.04
N ILE A 203 13.45 -7.82 1.06
CA ILE A 203 13.59 -7.23 -0.27
C ILE A 203 13.07 -5.79 -0.30
N LYS A 204 12.25 -5.41 0.69
CA LYS A 204 11.73 -4.04 0.83
C LYS A 204 11.86 -3.57 2.29
N SER A 205 12.65 -2.53 2.50
CA SER A 205 12.46 -1.62 3.62
C SER A 205 11.17 -0.84 3.32
N HIS A 206 10.05 -1.28 3.90
CA HIS A 206 8.77 -0.61 3.66
C HIS A 206 8.83 0.82 4.18
N HIS A 207 8.47 1.77 3.33
CA HIS A 207 8.44 3.20 3.62
C HIS A 207 7.45 3.58 4.73
N ASN A 208 6.62 2.64 5.17
CA ASN A 208 5.49 2.89 6.04
C ASN A 208 5.72 2.54 7.52
N VAL A 209 6.81 1.84 7.88
CA VAL A 209 6.99 1.38 9.27
C VAL A 209 8.40 1.69 9.74
N GLY A 210 8.53 2.61 10.70
CA GLY A 210 9.75 2.77 11.47
C GLY A 210 10.49 4.10 11.33
N GLY A 211 9.92 5.11 10.70
CA GLY A 211 10.59 6.40 10.53
C GLY A 211 10.03 7.58 11.34
N LEU A 212 8.92 7.37 12.04
CA LEU A 212 8.37 8.44 12.88
C LEU A 212 9.17 8.59 14.17
N PRO A 213 9.45 9.81 14.63
CA PRO A 213 10.11 10.05 15.90
C PRO A 213 9.30 9.47 17.07
N ASP A 214 9.97 8.90 18.06
CA ASP A 214 9.38 8.30 19.26
C ASP A 214 8.48 9.26 20.06
N ASN A 215 8.60 10.56 19.84
CA ASN A 215 7.79 11.60 20.48
C ASN A 215 6.44 11.85 19.78
N MET A 216 6.17 11.27 18.63
CA MET A 216 4.89 11.36 17.95
C MET A 216 4.03 10.13 18.29
N GLN A 217 3.17 10.27 19.27
CA GLN A 217 2.23 9.22 19.71
C GLN A 217 0.94 9.24 18.85
N PHE A 218 1.07 8.89 17.57
CA PHE A 218 -0.11 8.67 16.74
C PHE A 218 -0.59 7.22 16.84
N GLU A 219 -1.89 7.04 16.86
CA GLU A 219 -2.51 5.75 16.59
C GLU A 219 -2.62 5.55 15.07
N LEU A 220 -2.47 4.30 14.61
CA LEU A 220 -2.50 4.00 13.17
C LEU A 220 -3.91 3.70 12.68
N VAL A 221 -4.22 4.20 11.49
CA VAL A 221 -5.40 3.83 10.69
C VAL A 221 -4.93 3.24 9.37
N GLU A 222 -5.18 1.96 9.17
CA GLU A 222 -4.73 1.19 8.00
C GLU A 222 -5.92 0.57 7.27
N PRO A 223 -6.63 1.32 6.44
CA PRO A 223 -7.89 0.87 5.85
C PRO A 223 -7.77 -0.30 4.88
N LEU A 224 -6.58 -0.53 4.30
CA LEU A 224 -6.36 -1.55 3.26
C LEU A 224 -5.68 -2.83 3.80
N LYS A 225 -5.50 -2.92 5.12
CA LYS A 225 -4.85 -4.04 5.80
C LYS A 225 -5.78 -5.22 6.07
#